data_d3b3d357751fc8ef5c01f2dc6d80d6d6
#
_entry.id   d3b3d357751fc8ef5c01f2dc6d80d6d6
#
_cell.length_a   1.000
_cell.length_b   1.000
_cell.length_c   1.000
_cell.angle_alpha   90.00
_cell.angle_beta   90.00
_cell.angle_gamma   90.00
#
_symmetry.space_group_name_H-M   'P 1'
#
loop_
_entity.id
_entity.type
_entity.pdbx_description
1 polymer ?
#
loop_
_entity_poly.entity_id
_entity_poly.type
_entity_poly.pdbx_seq_one_letter_code
_entity_poly.pdbx_strand_id
1 'polypeptide(L)'
;MFRIKTLNQISPTGLSVLDASRFTVSDGVENEDGVLVRSADMQEYVFPPALRAIARAGAGTNNIPVDRCSESGIVVFNTPGANANAVKELAVCALMLASRDVVGGVEWVKAQARAGEDVAKVVEKGKSQFVGPEISGKNLGVIGLGAIGVQVANIATKLGMTVYGYDPFL
;
A
#
# COMPACT_ATOMS: atom_id res chain seq x y z
N MET A 1 6.21 -13.72 30.17
CA MET A 1 6.22 -13.81 28.70
C MET A 1 5.04 -13.00 28.19
N PHE A 2 5.26 -12.04 27.30
CA PHE A 2 4.20 -11.20 26.75
C PHE A 2 3.48 -11.93 25.59
N ARG A 3 2.18 -11.81 25.54
CA ARG A 3 1.33 -12.44 24.51
C ARG A 3 0.94 -11.40 23.49
N ILE A 4 1.31 -11.61 22.25
CA ILE A 4 1.04 -10.71 21.12
C ILE A 4 0.10 -11.41 20.15
N LYS A 5 -1.09 -10.84 19.98
CA LYS A 5 -2.07 -11.32 19.01
C LYS A 5 -1.85 -10.65 17.67
N THR A 6 -1.85 -11.41 16.60
CA THR A 6 -1.83 -10.87 15.25
C THR A 6 -3.24 -10.86 14.65
N LEU A 7 -3.65 -9.72 14.15
CA LEU A 7 -4.88 -9.58 13.35
C LEU A 7 -4.47 -9.28 11.91
N ASN A 8 -4.93 -10.09 10.98
CA ASN A 8 -4.46 -10.19 9.61
C ASN A 8 -3.04 -10.80 9.49
N GLN A 9 -2.62 -10.94 8.25
CA GLN A 9 -1.28 -11.42 7.95
C GLN A 9 -0.25 -10.31 8.20
N ILE A 10 0.62 -10.52 9.17
CA ILE A 10 1.79 -9.69 9.46
C ILE A 10 3.03 -10.38 8.87
N SER A 11 3.95 -9.61 8.29
CA SER A 11 5.16 -10.15 7.68
C SER A 11 5.98 -10.99 8.66
N PRO A 12 6.34 -12.24 8.33
CA PRO A 12 7.21 -13.07 9.15
C PRO A 12 8.55 -12.39 9.48
N THR A 13 9.11 -11.63 8.51
CA THR A 13 10.33 -10.85 8.72
C THR A 13 10.15 -9.81 9.83
N GLY A 14 8.97 -9.17 9.92
CA GLY A 14 8.67 -8.24 11.02
C GLY A 14 8.50 -8.98 12.36
N LEU A 15 7.84 -10.14 12.35
CA LEU A 15 7.62 -10.93 13.56
C LEU A 15 8.92 -11.53 14.11
N SER A 16 9.89 -11.85 13.26
CA SER A 16 11.17 -12.47 13.66
C SER A 16 12.06 -11.57 14.51
N VAL A 17 11.79 -10.26 14.59
CA VAL A 17 12.50 -9.35 15.51
C VAL A 17 12.02 -9.46 16.97
N LEU A 18 10.88 -10.13 17.19
CA LEU A 18 10.35 -10.38 18.53
C LEU A 18 11.04 -11.61 19.13
N ASP A 19 11.78 -11.41 20.18
CA ASP A 19 12.50 -12.48 20.89
C ASP A 19 11.51 -13.51 21.45
N ALA A 20 11.57 -14.74 20.95
CA ALA A 20 10.70 -15.85 21.37
C ALA A 20 10.82 -16.23 22.85
N SER A 21 11.92 -15.84 23.53
CA SER A 21 12.06 -16.02 24.98
C SER A 21 11.20 -15.03 25.79
N ARG A 22 10.78 -13.92 25.19
CA ARG A 22 10.01 -12.84 25.82
C ARG A 22 8.58 -12.73 25.29
N PHE A 23 8.35 -13.11 24.03
CA PHE A 23 7.08 -12.91 23.33
C PHE A 23 6.54 -14.23 22.77
N THR A 24 5.27 -14.49 23.01
CA THR A 24 4.47 -15.48 22.28
C THR A 24 3.61 -14.73 21.27
N VAL A 25 3.77 -15.04 19.98
CA VAL A 25 3.08 -14.34 18.89
C VAL A 25 2.22 -15.32 18.10
N SER A 26 0.91 -15.10 18.05
CA SER A 26 -0.04 -15.93 17.29
C SER A 26 -1.37 -15.20 17.12
N ASP A 27 -2.16 -15.60 16.15
CA ASP A 27 -3.56 -15.17 15.95
C ASP A 27 -4.53 -15.80 16.96
N GLY A 28 -4.19 -16.99 17.48
CA GLY A 28 -4.96 -17.71 18.49
C GLY A 28 -4.68 -17.33 19.94
N VAL A 29 -3.84 -16.33 20.20
CA VAL A 29 -3.57 -15.86 21.57
C VAL A 29 -4.84 -15.27 22.20
N GLU A 30 -5.09 -15.64 23.45
CA GLU A 30 -6.16 -15.08 24.28
C GLU A 30 -5.60 -14.25 25.45
N ASN A 31 -6.35 -13.23 25.87
CA ASN A 31 -5.97 -12.29 26.93
C ASN A 31 -4.57 -11.69 26.67
N GLU A 32 -4.38 -11.20 25.45
CA GLU A 32 -3.14 -10.65 24.91
C GLU A 32 -2.71 -9.37 25.62
N ASP A 33 -1.39 -9.19 25.74
CA ASP A 33 -0.74 -7.98 26.25
C ASP A 33 -0.59 -6.91 25.14
N GLY A 34 -0.56 -7.33 23.87
CA GLY A 34 -0.44 -6.46 22.71
C GLY A 34 -1.09 -7.04 21.46
N VAL A 35 -1.48 -6.15 20.53
CA VAL A 35 -2.06 -6.53 19.24
C VAL A 35 -1.21 -5.94 18.12
N LEU A 36 -0.88 -6.76 17.12
CA LEU A 36 -0.36 -6.33 15.83
C LEU A 36 -1.47 -6.43 14.79
N VAL A 37 -1.84 -5.33 14.17
CA VAL A 37 -2.92 -5.25 13.20
C VAL A 37 -2.48 -4.55 11.92
N ARG A 38 -3.08 -4.89 10.78
CA ARG A 38 -2.91 -4.17 9.52
C ARG A 38 -4.21 -3.51 9.08
N SER A 39 -5.20 -4.28 8.66
CA SER A 39 -6.46 -3.80 8.07
C SER A 39 -7.72 -4.34 8.74
N ALA A 40 -7.59 -5.22 9.75
CA ALA A 40 -8.76 -5.69 10.48
C ALA A 40 -9.45 -4.51 11.17
N ASP A 41 -10.77 -4.51 11.13
CA ASP A 41 -11.58 -3.57 11.86
C ASP A 41 -11.56 -3.92 13.35
N MET A 42 -11.20 -2.96 14.18
CA MET A 42 -11.13 -3.09 15.63
C MET A 42 -12.16 -2.21 16.34
N GLN A 43 -13.12 -1.61 15.63
CA GLN A 43 -14.09 -0.70 16.25
C GLN A 43 -14.86 -1.40 17.38
N GLU A 44 -15.27 -2.65 17.15
CA GLU A 44 -15.98 -3.47 18.15
C GLU A 44 -15.08 -4.49 18.88
N TYR A 45 -13.74 -4.32 18.77
CA TYR A 45 -12.80 -5.25 19.41
C TYR A 45 -12.93 -5.17 20.94
N VAL A 46 -13.15 -6.29 21.59
CA VAL A 46 -13.24 -6.37 23.05
C VAL A 46 -11.81 -6.37 23.63
N PHE A 47 -11.47 -5.34 24.38
CA PHE A 47 -10.15 -5.23 25.02
C PHE A 47 -10.05 -6.17 26.22
N PRO A 48 -9.16 -7.16 26.17
CA PRO A 48 -8.89 -7.96 27.36
C PRO A 48 -8.17 -7.11 28.44
N PRO A 49 -8.35 -7.44 29.72
CA PRO A 49 -7.74 -6.64 30.81
C PRO A 49 -6.21 -6.54 30.77
N ALA A 50 -5.55 -7.46 30.08
CA ALA A 50 -4.10 -7.48 29.92
C ALA A 50 -3.60 -6.55 28.80
N LEU A 51 -4.47 -6.08 27.89
CA LEU A 51 -4.07 -5.32 26.70
C LEU A 51 -3.49 -3.96 27.08
N ARG A 52 -2.28 -3.69 26.62
CA ARG A 52 -1.52 -2.45 26.89
C ARG A 52 -1.18 -1.66 25.65
N ALA A 53 -1.07 -2.33 24.51
CA ALA A 53 -0.64 -1.68 23.28
C ALA A 53 -1.27 -2.31 22.03
N ILE A 54 -1.56 -1.47 21.03
CA ILE A 54 -1.95 -1.88 19.70
C ILE A 54 -0.98 -1.24 18.73
N ALA A 55 -0.35 -2.02 17.84
CA ALA A 55 0.54 -1.50 16.82
C ALA A 55 0.01 -1.84 15.42
N ARG A 56 -0.17 -0.79 14.59
CA ARG A 56 -0.62 -0.94 13.22
C ARG A 56 0.54 -0.99 12.24
N ALA A 57 0.58 -2.05 11.44
CA ALA A 57 1.45 -2.13 10.27
C ALA A 57 0.87 -1.28 9.12
N GLY A 58 0.92 0.04 9.26
CA GLY A 58 0.40 1.02 8.31
C GLY A 58 0.32 2.43 8.90
N ALA A 59 0.10 3.43 8.05
CA ALA A 59 0.12 4.84 8.46
C ALA A 59 -1.18 5.32 9.13
N GLY A 60 -2.34 4.98 8.56
CA GLY A 60 -3.63 5.40 9.12
C GLY A 60 -4.01 4.62 10.38
N THR A 61 -4.96 5.12 11.16
CA THR A 61 -5.48 4.46 12.37
C THR A 61 -7.00 4.35 12.39
N ASN A 62 -7.63 4.60 11.26
CA ASN A 62 -9.09 4.65 11.10
C ASN A 62 -9.82 3.34 11.43
N ASN A 63 -9.11 2.20 11.42
CA ASN A 63 -9.63 0.89 11.80
C ASN A 63 -9.43 0.56 13.29
N ILE A 64 -8.83 1.47 14.07
CA ILE A 64 -8.57 1.31 15.52
C ILE A 64 -9.39 2.37 16.27
N PRO A 65 -10.14 2.03 17.31
CA PRO A 65 -10.90 2.98 18.11
C PRO A 65 -9.95 3.73 19.08
N VAL A 66 -9.21 4.70 18.55
CA VAL A 66 -8.12 5.39 19.27
C VAL A 66 -8.60 6.07 20.55
N ASP A 67 -9.77 6.70 20.52
CA ASP A 67 -10.33 7.37 21.68
C ASP A 67 -10.63 6.36 22.80
N ARG A 68 -11.29 5.25 22.47
CA ARG A 68 -11.57 4.16 23.42
C ARG A 68 -10.29 3.51 23.95
N CYS A 69 -9.24 3.39 23.11
CA CYS A 69 -7.93 2.93 23.56
C CYS A 69 -7.33 3.89 24.61
N SER A 70 -7.39 5.19 24.35
CA SER A 70 -6.89 6.23 25.25
C SER A 70 -7.61 6.22 26.60
N GLU A 71 -8.93 6.12 26.59
CA GLU A 71 -9.75 5.99 27.82
C GLU A 71 -9.41 4.74 28.61
N SER A 72 -9.01 3.65 27.93
CA SER A 72 -8.61 2.38 28.53
C SER A 72 -7.13 2.29 28.90
N GLY A 73 -6.34 3.36 28.68
CA GLY A 73 -4.89 3.37 28.93
C GLY A 73 -4.08 2.49 27.98
N ILE A 74 -4.61 2.20 26.76
CA ILE A 74 -3.96 1.40 25.73
C ILE A 74 -3.24 2.32 24.75
N VAL A 75 -1.93 2.11 24.57
CA VAL A 75 -1.13 2.92 23.63
C VAL A 75 -1.32 2.40 22.20
N VAL A 76 -1.54 3.31 21.26
CA VAL A 76 -1.65 2.97 19.83
C VAL A 76 -0.44 3.48 19.08
N PHE A 77 0.21 2.57 18.35
CA PHE A 77 1.34 2.87 17.46
C PHE A 77 0.95 2.65 16.01
N ASN A 78 1.55 3.43 15.12
CA ASN A 78 1.44 3.26 13.68
C ASN A 78 2.82 3.38 13.01
N THR A 79 2.89 3.12 11.69
CA THR A 79 4.15 3.15 10.93
C THR A 79 4.03 4.10 9.73
N PRO A 80 3.95 5.43 9.95
CA PRO A 80 3.81 6.39 8.87
C PRO A 80 5.04 6.38 7.96
N GLY A 81 4.80 6.40 6.64
CA GLY A 81 5.85 6.46 5.63
C GLY A 81 6.58 5.13 5.33
N ALA A 82 6.36 4.08 6.12
CA ALA A 82 7.06 2.80 5.93
C ALA A 82 6.87 2.18 4.53
N ASN A 83 5.71 2.38 3.90
CA ASN A 83 5.40 1.89 2.55
C ASN A 83 5.44 2.99 1.48
N ALA A 84 5.92 4.20 1.80
CA ALA A 84 5.82 5.34 0.89
C ALA A 84 6.54 5.10 -0.45
N ASN A 85 7.71 4.47 -0.42
CA ASN A 85 8.43 4.12 -1.65
C ASN A 85 7.65 3.12 -2.51
N ALA A 86 7.10 2.06 -1.92
CA ALA A 86 6.34 1.05 -2.67
C ALA A 86 5.07 1.66 -3.30
N VAL A 87 4.37 2.55 -2.58
CA VAL A 87 3.20 3.25 -3.11
C VAL A 87 3.58 4.21 -4.23
N LYS A 88 4.71 4.94 -4.11
CA LYS A 88 5.25 5.77 -5.19
C LYS A 88 5.51 4.94 -6.46
N GLU A 89 6.15 3.79 -6.33
CA GLU A 89 6.44 2.90 -7.47
C GLU A 89 5.15 2.44 -8.17
N LEU A 90 4.14 2.04 -7.39
CA LEU A 90 2.85 1.66 -7.94
C LEU A 90 2.12 2.84 -8.60
N ALA A 91 2.21 4.05 -8.04
CA ALA A 91 1.65 5.26 -8.64
C ALA A 91 2.32 5.59 -9.99
N VAL A 92 3.64 5.46 -10.09
CA VAL A 92 4.37 5.63 -11.37
C VAL A 92 3.95 4.57 -12.37
N CYS A 93 3.82 3.31 -11.96
CA CYS A 93 3.28 2.25 -12.82
C CYS A 93 1.89 2.61 -13.35
N ALA A 94 0.99 3.07 -12.48
CA ALA A 94 -0.36 3.48 -12.85
C ALA A 94 -0.37 4.66 -13.86
N LEU A 95 0.51 5.65 -13.70
CA LEU A 95 0.69 6.75 -14.65
C LEU A 95 1.09 6.23 -16.05
N MET A 96 2.01 5.27 -16.11
CA MET A 96 2.44 4.66 -17.37
C MET A 96 1.30 3.87 -18.03
N LEU A 97 0.58 3.06 -17.25
CA LEU A 97 -0.55 2.27 -17.72
C LEU A 97 -1.73 3.18 -18.18
N ALA A 98 -1.96 4.30 -17.50
CA ALA A 98 -2.98 5.27 -17.87
C ALA A 98 -2.64 6.02 -19.17
N SER A 99 -1.35 6.20 -19.47
CA SER A 99 -0.90 6.88 -20.68
C SER A 99 -0.84 5.95 -21.90
N ARG A 100 -0.74 4.64 -21.69
CA ARG A 100 -0.59 3.63 -22.75
C ARG A 100 -1.39 2.38 -22.40
N ASP A 101 -2.16 1.88 -23.37
CA ASP A 101 -2.98 0.67 -23.15
C ASP A 101 -2.14 -0.62 -23.22
N VAL A 102 -1.20 -0.75 -22.27
CA VAL A 102 -0.34 -1.93 -22.16
C VAL A 102 -1.16 -3.18 -21.85
N VAL A 103 -2.15 -3.05 -20.97
CA VAL A 103 -3.01 -4.18 -20.56
C VAL A 103 -3.84 -4.67 -21.74
N GLY A 104 -4.49 -3.78 -22.47
CA GLY A 104 -5.25 -4.11 -23.68
C GLY A 104 -4.35 -4.76 -24.73
N GLY A 105 -3.13 -4.26 -24.93
CA GLY A 105 -2.15 -4.85 -25.82
C GLY A 105 -1.80 -6.29 -25.45
N VAL A 106 -1.58 -6.57 -24.17
CA VAL A 106 -1.30 -7.94 -23.68
C VAL A 106 -2.48 -8.87 -23.93
N GLU A 107 -3.71 -8.44 -23.61
CA GLU A 107 -4.90 -9.28 -23.82
C GLU A 107 -5.17 -9.51 -25.32
N TRP A 108 -4.95 -8.51 -26.13
CA TRP A 108 -5.07 -8.66 -27.59
C TRP A 108 -4.09 -9.69 -28.15
N VAL A 109 -2.79 -9.64 -27.75
CA VAL A 109 -1.78 -10.63 -28.18
C VAL A 109 -2.17 -12.04 -27.75
N LYS A 110 -2.64 -12.21 -26.51
CA LYS A 110 -3.15 -13.51 -26.04
C LYS A 110 -4.35 -14.02 -26.87
N ALA A 111 -5.24 -13.12 -27.25
CA ALA A 111 -6.40 -13.47 -28.08
C ALA A 111 -5.98 -13.93 -29.49
N GLN A 112 -5.04 -13.23 -30.14
CA GLN A 112 -4.50 -13.64 -31.43
C GLN A 112 -3.82 -15.03 -31.35
N ALA A 113 -3.00 -15.26 -30.33
CA ALA A 113 -2.35 -16.56 -30.13
C ALA A 113 -3.37 -17.70 -29.93
N ARG A 114 -4.45 -17.46 -29.15
CA ARG A 114 -5.53 -18.45 -28.97
C ARG A 114 -6.32 -18.71 -30.26
N ALA A 115 -6.42 -17.73 -31.13
CA ALA A 115 -7.05 -17.88 -32.47
C ALA A 115 -6.16 -18.62 -33.47
N GLY A 116 -4.92 -18.98 -33.09
CA GLY A 116 -3.98 -19.68 -33.99
C GLY A 116 -3.28 -18.76 -34.99
N GLU A 117 -3.37 -17.44 -34.80
CA GLU A 117 -2.72 -16.45 -35.66
C GLU A 117 -1.17 -16.45 -35.41
N ASP A 118 -0.43 -16.16 -36.47
CA ASP A 118 1.00 -15.86 -36.37
C ASP A 118 1.18 -14.47 -35.76
N VAL A 119 1.39 -14.45 -34.43
CA VAL A 119 1.51 -13.23 -33.64
C VAL A 119 2.58 -12.29 -34.20
N ALA A 120 3.70 -12.81 -34.71
CA ALA A 120 4.78 -11.99 -35.25
C ALA A 120 4.30 -11.21 -36.50
N LYS A 121 3.37 -11.76 -37.29
CA LYS A 121 2.81 -11.10 -38.47
C LYS A 121 1.70 -10.13 -38.13
N VAL A 122 0.82 -10.48 -37.20
CA VAL A 122 -0.34 -9.64 -36.87
C VAL A 122 0.03 -8.45 -35.98
N VAL A 123 1.09 -8.56 -35.17
CA VAL A 123 1.49 -7.51 -34.22
C VAL A 123 1.83 -6.19 -34.92
N GLU A 124 2.49 -6.23 -36.08
CA GLU A 124 2.86 -5.03 -36.81
C GLU A 124 1.63 -4.23 -37.32
N LYS A 125 0.57 -4.93 -37.65
CA LYS A 125 -0.71 -4.29 -38.10
C LYS A 125 -1.57 -3.86 -36.89
N GLY A 126 -1.50 -4.62 -35.79
CA GLY A 126 -2.38 -4.43 -34.64
C GLY A 126 -1.85 -3.47 -33.56
N LYS A 127 -0.54 -3.30 -33.46
CA LYS A 127 0.09 -2.51 -32.37
C LYS A 127 -0.37 -1.06 -32.29
N SER A 128 -0.78 -0.46 -33.40
CA SER A 128 -1.26 0.93 -33.46
C SER A 128 -2.54 1.17 -32.67
N GLN A 129 -3.29 0.14 -32.32
CA GLN A 129 -4.50 0.24 -31.49
C GLN A 129 -4.19 0.59 -30.05
N PHE A 130 -2.96 0.34 -29.58
CA PHE A 130 -2.53 0.48 -28.19
C PHE A 130 -1.55 1.64 -27.98
N VAL A 131 -1.45 2.56 -28.96
CA VAL A 131 -0.64 3.77 -28.80
C VAL A 131 -1.29 4.72 -27.81
N GLY A 132 -0.45 5.47 -27.11
CA GLY A 132 -0.90 6.51 -26.20
C GLY A 132 0.14 7.62 -26.08
N PRO A 133 -0.19 8.73 -25.42
CA PRO A 133 0.71 9.85 -25.26
C PRO A 133 1.91 9.52 -24.36
N GLU A 134 3.02 10.18 -24.58
CA GLU A 134 4.11 10.23 -23.60
C GLU A 134 3.68 11.08 -22.41
N ILE A 135 4.18 10.74 -21.21
CA ILE A 135 3.93 11.53 -20.00
C ILE A 135 4.85 12.75 -19.92
N SER A 136 5.99 12.73 -20.62
CA SER A 136 6.90 13.86 -20.71
C SER A 136 6.18 15.10 -21.28
N GLY A 137 6.38 16.26 -20.67
CA GLY A 137 5.71 17.50 -21.00
C GLY A 137 4.24 17.60 -20.55
N LYS A 138 3.68 16.58 -19.90
CA LYS A 138 2.32 16.62 -19.34
C LYS A 138 2.31 17.24 -17.94
N ASN A 139 1.15 17.74 -17.55
CA ASN A 139 0.92 18.28 -16.22
C ASN A 139 0.41 17.20 -15.27
N LEU A 140 0.92 17.17 -14.06
CA LEU A 140 0.47 16.31 -12.96
C LEU A 140 0.05 17.16 -11.76
N GLY A 141 -1.18 17.02 -11.31
CA GLY A 141 -1.62 17.54 -10.01
C GLY A 141 -1.38 16.52 -8.90
N VAL A 142 -0.77 16.94 -7.80
CA VAL A 142 -0.57 16.12 -6.60
C VAL A 142 -1.27 16.80 -5.43
N ILE A 143 -2.31 16.17 -4.91
CA ILE A 143 -3.07 16.63 -3.74
C ILE A 143 -2.59 15.84 -2.53
N GLY A 144 -2.02 16.54 -1.54
CA GLY A 144 -1.35 15.95 -0.38
C GLY A 144 0.15 15.76 -0.64
N LEU A 145 0.98 16.61 -0.03
CA LEU A 145 2.44 16.57 -0.15
C LEU A 145 3.12 15.91 1.08
N GLY A 146 2.47 14.90 1.64
CA GLY A 146 3.04 14.04 2.68
C GLY A 146 4.11 13.08 2.14
N ALA A 147 4.47 12.08 2.95
CA ALA A 147 5.54 11.12 2.66
C ALA A 147 5.47 10.44 1.28
N ILE A 148 4.26 10.20 0.75
CA ILE A 148 4.03 9.61 -0.56
C ILE A 148 4.00 10.69 -1.64
N GLY A 149 3.17 11.73 -1.46
CA GLY A 149 2.94 12.75 -2.49
C GLY A 149 4.21 13.46 -2.93
N VAL A 150 5.10 13.80 -2.00
CA VAL A 150 6.42 14.40 -2.31
C VAL A 150 7.27 13.46 -3.15
N GLN A 151 7.28 12.16 -2.87
CA GLN A 151 8.05 11.20 -3.66
C GLN A 151 7.47 11.04 -5.08
N VAL A 152 6.15 11.01 -5.23
CA VAL A 152 5.48 10.98 -6.54
C VAL A 152 5.76 12.25 -7.33
N ALA A 153 5.64 13.43 -6.71
CA ALA A 153 5.96 14.71 -7.34
C ALA A 153 7.41 14.75 -7.86
N ASN A 154 8.36 14.37 -7.01
CA ASN A 154 9.77 14.37 -7.37
C ASN A 154 10.11 13.43 -8.52
N ILE A 155 9.56 12.22 -8.54
CA ILE A 155 9.83 11.29 -9.65
C ILE A 155 9.12 11.71 -10.93
N ALA A 156 7.91 12.24 -10.86
CA ALA A 156 7.18 12.74 -12.03
C ALA A 156 7.92 13.90 -12.69
N THR A 157 8.52 14.81 -11.92
CA THR A 157 9.39 15.88 -12.44
C THR A 157 10.59 15.29 -13.18
N LYS A 158 11.24 14.24 -12.63
CA LYS A 158 12.37 13.57 -13.29
C LYS A 158 11.94 12.82 -14.58
N LEU A 159 10.69 12.44 -14.69
CA LEU A 159 10.08 11.85 -15.90
C LEU A 159 9.65 12.92 -16.93
N GLY A 160 9.98 14.19 -16.69
CA GLY A 160 9.71 15.29 -17.60
C GLY A 160 8.31 15.89 -17.51
N MET A 161 7.58 15.61 -16.44
CA MET A 161 6.27 16.23 -16.19
C MET A 161 6.42 17.60 -15.49
N THR A 162 5.46 18.49 -15.72
CA THR A 162 5.25 19.67 -14.91
C THR A 162 4.33 19.32 -13.74
N VAL A 163 4.81 19.50 -12.51
CA VAL A 163 4.05 19.07 -11.32
C VAL A 163 3.48 20.28 -10.58
N TYR A 164 2.20 20.22 -10.27
CA TYR A 164 1.49 21.16 -9.40
C TYR A 164 1.08 20.44 -8.13
N GLY A 165 1.60 20.89 -7.00
CA GLY A 165 1.30 20.32 -5.68
C GLY A 165 0.33 21.19 -4.90
N TYR A 166 -0.56 20.56 -4.16
CA TYR A 166 -1.41 21.22 -3.16
C TYR A 166 -1.42 20.42 -1.86
N ASP A 167 -1.21 21.14 -0.75
CA ASP A 167 -1.36 20.59 0.60
C ASP A 167 -1.92 21.69 1.50
N PRO A 168 -3.01 21.47 2.25
CA PRO A 168 -3.60 22.49 3.11
C PRO A 168 -2.74 22.86 4.32
N PHE A 169 -1.67 22.12 4.59
CA PHE A 169 -0.76 22.31 5.73
C PHE A 169 0.62 22.87 5.35
N LEU A 170 0.82 23.24 4.09
CA LEU A 170 2.04 23.86 3.57
C LEU A 170 1.81 25.30 3.12
#